data_242928df075271f078115e6eb3209ea1
#
_entry.id   242928df075271f078115e6eb3209ea1
#
_cell.length_a   1.000
_cell.length_b   1.000
_cell.length_c   1.000
_cell.angle_alpha   90.00
_cell.angle_beta   90.00
_cell.angle_gamma   90.00
#
_symmetry.space_group_name_H-M   'P 1'
#
loop_
_entity.id
_entity.type
_entity.pdbx_description
1 polymer ?
#
loop_
_entity_poly.entity_id
_entity_poly.type
_entity_poly.pdbx_seq_one_letter_code
_entity_poly.pdbx_strand_id
1 'polypeptide(L)'
;MSQIVDIRAREILDSRGNPTIEADVILASGVVGRACAPSGASTGSREALELRDGDKARYLGKGVKTAVNNVNTLIRDALVGKSVFEQKDIDNTMIALDGTENKEKLGANATLAVSLAAARAAAEEKKIPLFQYIADLRGQTILTMPVPMMNIINGGSHADNNVDIQEFMIEPVGFTSFSEALRAGAEIFHSLKSVLNKKGLNTAVGDEGGFAPNLRSNEEAITVILEAIGQTGYKAGSDIMLALDCASSEFYKNGQYILAGEGNKAFTSNQFSDYLAGLVNQYPIISIEDGLDESDWEGWSYLTSILGDMIQLVGDDLFVTNPKILQRGINEKVGNSILIKYNQIGTLTETLDAIYLAKENGYSTVISHRSGETEDSTIADLAVGTAAGQIKTGSLCRSDRVAKYNQLLRIEELTNAAYRGKAEFKGLN
;
A
#
# COMPACT_ATOMS: atom_id res chain seq x y z
N MET A 1 -10.88 10.74 -31.68
CA MET A 1 -10.29 11.87 -30.93
C MET A 1 -9.61 11.44 -29.63
N SER A 2 -9.71 10.17 -29.28
CA SER A 2 -9.06 9.57 -28.10
C SER A 2 -7.58 9.18 -28.30
N GLN A 3 -6.93 9.66 -29.37
CA GLN A 3 -5.54 9.36 -29.65
C GLN A 3 -4.60 10.15 -28.76
N ILE A 4 -3.55 9.50 -28.29
CA ILE A 4 -2.42 10.12 -27.60
C ILE A 4 -1.62 10.90 -28.64
N VAL A 5 -1.46 12.20 -28.44
CA VAL A 5 -0.69 13.08 -29.34
C VAL A 5 0.67 13.47 -28.75
N ASP A 6 0.80 13.44 -27.43
CA ASP A 6 2.06 13.72 -26.76
C ASP A 6 2.10 13.08 -25.37
N ILE A 7 3.31 12.79 -24.87
CA ILE A 7 3.57 12.35 -23.50
C ILE A 7 4.76 13.15 -22.98
N ARG A 8 4.62 13.72 -21.79
CA ARG A 8 5.64 14.52 -21.13
C ARG A 8 5.84 14.07 -19.69
N ALA A 9 7.07 13.88 -19.31
CA ALA A 9 7.42 13.59 -17.92
C ALA A 9 8.36 14.65 -17.36
N ARG A 10 8.33 14.76 -16.05
CA ARG A 10 9.20 15.62 -15.25
C ARG A 10 9.57 14.96 -13.94
N GLU A 11 10.63 15.45 -13.35
CA GLU A 11 11.04 15.13 -12.01
C GLU A 11 10.30 16.05 -11.04
N ILE A 12 9.66 15.47 -10.03
CA ILE A 12 9.03 16.18 -8.91
C ILE A 12 9.59 15.66 -7.59
N LEU A 13 9.21 16.25 -6.45
CA LEU A 13 9.60 15.77 -5.13
C LEU A 13 8.48 14.96 -4.49
N ASP A 14 8.87 13.87 -3.84
CA ASP A 14 7.99 13.07 -2.99
C ASP A 14 7.89 13.64 -1.56
N SER A 15 7.09 13.01 -0.70
CA SER A 15 6.86 13.40 0.70
C SER A 15 8.09 13.35 1.59
N ARG A 16 9.18 12.72 1.14
CA ARG A 16 10.48 12.66 1.82
C ARG A 16 11.49 13.65 1.25
N GLY A 17 11.09 14.46 0.25
CA GLY A 17 11.98 15.38 -0.47
C GLY A 17 12.93 14.69 -1.46
N ASN A 18 12.66 13.45 -1.83
CA ASN A 18 13.39 12.75 -2.88
C ASN A 18 12.72 12.93 -4.24
N PRO A 19 13.49 12.96 -5.34
CA PRO A 19 12.91 12.99 -6.68
C PRO A 19 12.07 11.76 -6.98
N THR A 20 10.94 11.98 -7.66
CA THR A 20 10.14 10.96 -8.30
C THR A 20 9.63 11.47 -9.64
N ILE A 21 8.92 10.64 -10.41
CA ILE A 21 8.46 10.95 -11.74
C ILE A 21 6.98 11.29 -11.77
N GLU A 22 6.64 12.33 -12.52
CA GLU A 22 5.27 12.68 -12.92
C GLU A 22 5.17 12.66 -14.44
N ALA A 23 4.10 12.09 -14.99
CA ALA A 23 3.83 12.06 -16.41
C ALA A 23 2.49 12.69 -16.76
N ASP A 24 2.45 13.37 -17.91
CA ASP A 24 1.25 13.86 -18.57
C ASP A 24 1.03 13.06 -19.86
N VAL A 25 -0.16 12.51 -20.06
CA VAL A 25 -0.63 11.96 -21.34
C VAL A 25 -1.60 12.94 -21.94
N ILE A 26 -1.31 13.44 -23.14
CA ILE A 26 -2.06 14.51 -23.83
C ILE A 26 -2.79 13.90 -25.03
N LEU A 27 -4.10 14.14 -25.10
CA LEU A 27 -4.96 13.63 -26.16
C LEU A 27 -5.22 14.66 -27.26
N ALA A 28 -5.61 14.19 -28.43
CA ALA A 28 -6.00 15.04 -29.58
C ALA A 28 -7.18 15.97 -29.27
N SER A 29 -8.00 15.64 -28.29
CA SER A 29 -9.09 16.49 -27.76
C SER A 29 -8.61 17.66 -26.89
N GLY A 30 -7.34 17.65 -26.47
CA GLY A 30 -6.77 18.58 -25.50
C GLY A 30 -6.87 18.11 -24.04
N VAL A 31 -7.50 16.98 -23.78
CA VAL A 31 -7.53 16.35 -22.44
C VAL A 31 -6.10 15.97 -22.03
N VAL A 32 -5.77 16.19 -20.77
CA VAL A 32 -4.49 15.83 -20.15
C VAL A 32 -4.75 14.97 -18.92
N GLY A 33 -4.24 13.74 -18.94
CA GLY A 33 -4.17 12.89 -17.76
C GLY A 33 -2.81 13.02 -17.10
N ARG A 34 -2.75 13.20 -15.78
CA ARG A 34 -1.51 13.37 -15.02
C ARG A 34 -1.46 12.36 -13.88
N ALA A 35 -0.30 11.73 -13.69
CA ALA A 35 -0.09 10.83 -12.57
C ALA A 35 1.38 10.80 -12.13
N CYS A 36 1.60 10.41 -10.88
CA CYS A 36 2.92 10.29 -10.27
C CYS A 36 3.19 8.85 -9.85
N ALA A 37 4.46 8.46 -9.80
CA ALA A 37 4.89 7.20 -9.21
C ALA A 37 5.37 7.42 -7.77
N PRO A 38 4.90 6.62 -6.78
CA PRO A 38 5.43 6.65 -5.42
C PRO A 38 6.76 5.89 -5.31
N SER A 39 7.43 6.00 -4.17
CA SER A 39 8.73 5.39 -3.90
C SER A 39 8.79 4.73 -2.53
N GLY A 40 9.33 3.51 -2.42
CA GLY A 40 9.49 2.81 -1.15
C GLY A 40 10.74 3.22 -0.36
N ALA A 41 10.71 3.05 0.97
CA ALA A 41 11.88 3.08 1.85
C ALA A 41 12.44 1.67 2.05
N SER A 42 11.62 0.75 2.57
CA SER A 42 11.86 -0.69 2.51
C SER A 42 11.35 -1.21 1.17
N THR A 43 12.09 -2.12 0.55
CA THR A 43 11.71 -2.68 -0.76
C THR A 43 11.97 -4.18 -0.77
N GLY A 44 10.98 -4.95 -1.19
CA GLY A 44 11.16 -6.39 -1.45
C GLY A 44 12.22 -6.62 -2.54
N SER A 45 13.03 -7.64 -2.36
CA SER A 45 14.15 -7.93 -3.28
C SER A 45 13.68 -8.28 -4.70
N ARG A 46 12.41 -8.62 -4.87
CA ARG A 46 11.79 -9.05 -6.13
C ARG A 46 10.88 -7.98 -6.75
N GLU A 47 10.86 -6.76 -6.23
CA GLU A 47 10.13 -5.65 -6.84
C GLU A 47 10.67 -5.29 -8.22
N ALA A 48 9.80 -4.79 -9.08
CA ALA A 48 10.21 -4.14 -10.32
C ALA A 48 11.10 -2.91 -10.01
N LEU A 49 12.09 -2.66 -10.87
CA LEU A 49 13.14 -1.68 -10.59
C LEU A 49 12.64 -0.24 -10.66
N GLU A 50 12.77 0.49 -9.57
CA GLU A 50 12.71 1.95 -9.57
C GLU A 50 14.04 2.50 -10.13
N LEU A 51 14.00 3.05 -11.34
CA LEU A 51 15.22 3.51 -12.01
C LEU A 51 15.67 4.85 -11.43
N ARG A 52 16.85 4.84 -10.80
CA ARG A 52 17.56 5.99 -10.24
C ARG A 52 18.85 6.25 -11.02
N ASP A 53 19.24 7.54 -11.14
CA ASP A 53 20.41 7.95 -11.92
C ASP A 53 21.74 7.51 -11.31
N GLY A 54 21.82 7.39 -9.97
CA GLY A 54 23.04 7.04 -9.25
C GLY A 54 24.10 8.15 -9.19
N ASP A 55 23.88 9.31 -9.83
CA ASP A 55 24.78 10.45 -9.82
C ASP A 55 24.80 11.13 -8.44
N LYS A 56 25.86 10.89 -7.68
CA LYS A 56 26.00 11.43 -6.31
C LYS A 56 26.07 12.96 -6.25
N ALA A 57 26.43 13.63 -7.34
CA ALA A 57 26.47 15.10 -7.41
C ALA A 57 25.06 15.72 -7.52
N ARG A 58 24.03 14.88 -7.81
CA ARG A 58 22.67 15.34 -7.98
C ARG A 58 21.71 14.51 -7.15
N TYR A 59 20.95 15.17 -6.23
CA TYR A 59 20.05 14.50 -5.28
C TYR A 59 20.67 13.30 -4.56
N LEU A 60 21.97 13.35 -4.29
CA LEU A 60 22.72 12.29 -3.59
C LEU A 60 22.60 10.91 -4.28
N GLY A 61 22.43 10.91 -5.61
CA GLY A 61 22.25 9.68 -6.40
C GLY A 61 20.80 9.28 -6.65
N LYS A 62 19.83 9.97 -6.04
CA LYS A 62 18.41 9.60 -6.11
C LYS A 62 17.64 10.26 -7.27
N GLY A 63 18.31 11.01 -8.17
CA GLY A 63 17.68 11.62 -9.34
C GLY A 63 17.00 10.58 -10.24
N VAL A 64 16.00 11.02 -11.03
CA VAL A 64 15.22 10.15 -11.94
C VAL A 64 15.21 10.68 -13.39
N LYS A 65 16.23 11.46 -13.78
CA LYS A 65 16.33 12.02 -15.14
C LYS A 65 16.36 10.96 -16.22
N THR A 66 16.98 9.81 -15.97
CA THR A 66 17.04 8.71 -16.93
C THR A 66 15.64 8.16 -17.19
N ALA A 67 14.85 7.91 -16.12
CA ALA A 67 13.47 7.48 -16.24
C ALA A 67 12.60 8.55 -16.95
N VAL A 68 12.76 9.83 -16.61
CA VAL A 68 12.09 10.95 -17.28
C VAL A 68 12.45 10.99 -18.78
N ASN A 69 13.71 10.82 -19.13
CA ASN A 69 14.13 10.77 -20.53
C ASN A 69 13.54 9.57 -21.29
N ASN A 70 13.46 8.39 -20.65
CA ASN A 70 12.83 7.22 -21.23
C ASN A 70 11.35 7.48 -21.57
N VAL A 71 10.63 8.20 -20.71
CA VAL A 71 9.24 8.61 -21.01
C VAL A 71 9.18 9.59 -22.16
N ASN A 72 10.01 10.64 -22.13
CA ASN A 72 10.00 11.73 -23.12
C ASN A 72 10.51 11.32 -24.52
N THR A 73 11.08 10.13 -24.64
CA THR A 73 11.62 9.59 -25.90
C THR A 73 10.99 8.23 -26.22
N LEU A 74 11.56 7.15 -25.70
CA LEU A 74 11.22 5.77 -26.07
C LEU A 74 9.72 5.45 -25.87
N ILE A 75 9.17 5.76 -24.69
CA ILE A 75 7.77 5.47 -24.35
C ILE A 75 6.84 6.37 -25.18
N ARG A 76 7.15 7.66 -25.26
CA ARG A 76 6.39 8.62 -26.06
C ARG A 76 6.31 8.17 -27.52
N ASP A 77 7.43 7.84 -28.14
CA ASP A 77 7.48 7.46 -29.56
C ASP A 77 6.74 6.15 -29.83
N ALA A 78 6.67 5.23 -28.85
CA ALA A 78 5.93 3.98 -28.97
C ALA A 78 4.41 4.13 -28.77
N LEU A 79 3.97 5.15 -28.05
CA LEU A 79 2.56 5.29 -27.65
C LEU A 79 1.80 6.39 -28.40
N VAL A 80 2.49 7.39 -28.98
CA VAL A 80 1.85 8.43 -29.80
C VAL A 80 1.10 7.79 -30.98
N GLY A 81 -0.14 8.20 -31.18
CA GLY A 81 -1.05 7.65 -32.19
C GLY A 81 -1.94 6.51 -31.68
N LYS A 82 -1.65 5.90 -30.54
CA LYS A 82 -2.51 4.87 -29.93
C LYS A 82 -3.76 5.46 -29.30
N SER A 83 -4.81 4.66 -29.21
CA SER A 83 -6.03 5.01 -28.47
C SER A 83 -5.77 4.92 -26.97
N VAL A 84 -6.14 5.98 -26.23
CA VAL A 84 -6.02 6.00 -24.76
C VAL A 84 -6.97 5.01 -24.08
N PHE A 85 -8.01 4.54 -24.76
CA PHE A 85 -8.98 3.59 -24.21
C PHE A 85 -8.46 2.14 -24.18
N GLU A 86 -7.34 1.87 -24.83
CA GLU A 86 -6.74 0.54 -24.91
C GLU A 86 -5.66 0.38 -23.84
N GLN A 87 -6.04 0.48 -22.54
CA GLN A 87 -5.13 0.44 -21.40
C GLN A 87 -4.17 -0.76 -21.45
N LYS A 88 -4.70 -1.95 -21.76
CA LYS A 88 -3.90 -3.16 -21.85
C LYS A 88 -2.87 -3.12 -22.97
N ASP A 89 -3.22 -2.53 -24.13
CA ASP A 89 -2.29 -2.37 -25.24
C ASP A 89 -1.19 -1.35 -24.93
N ILE A 90 -1.55 -0.24 -24.25
CA ILE A 90 -0.59 0.77 -23.78
C ILE A 90 0.43 0.11 -22.83
N ASP A 91 -0.03 -0.59 -21.81
CA ASP A 91 0.81 -1.23 -20.82
C ASP A 91 1.69 -2.33 -21.43
N ASN A 92 1.10 -3.20 -22.26
CA ASN A 92 1.83 -4.26 -22.96
C ASN A 92 2.88 -3.71 -23.92
N THR A 93 2.61 -2.57 -24.57
CA THR A 93 3.60 -1.89 -25.42
C THR A 93 4.82 -1.46 -24.61
N MET A 94 4.62 -0.88 -23.43
CA MET A 94 5.71 -0.49 -22.54
C MET A 94 6.48 -1.70 -21.99
N ILE A 95 5.78 -2.77 -21.61
CA ILE A 95 6.39 -4.03 -21.14
C ILE A 95 7.25 -4.64 -22.23
N ALA A 96 6.76 -4.72 -23.47
CA ALA A 96 7.51 -5.24 -24.61
C ALA A 96 8.71 -4.35 -24.98
N LEU A 97 8.57 -3.04 -24.86
CA LEU A 97 9.65 -2.07 -25.12
C LEU A 97 10.78 -2.18 -24.10
N ASP A 98 10.44 -2.44 -22.82
CA ASP A 98 11.42 -2.74 -21.78
C ASP A 98 12.11 -4.07 -22.06
N GLY A 99 11.34 -5.13 -22.23
CA GLY A 99 11.82 -6.48 -22.59
C GLY A 99 12.53 -7.22 -21.46
N THR A 100 12.57 -6.67 -20.23
CA THR A 100 13.14 -7.32 -19.05
C THR A 100 12.04 -7.75 -18.08
N GLU A 101 12.31 -8.71 -17.20
CA GLU A 101 11.31 -9.22 -16.28
C GLU A 101 10.90 -8.18 -15.20
N ASN A 102 11.88 -7.40 -14.73
CA ASN A 102 11.72 -6.43 -13.63
C ASN A 102 11.79 -4.96 -14.08
N LYS A 103 11.62 -4.68 -15.38
CA LYS A 103 11.60 -3.32 -15.95
C LYS A 103 12.92 -2.52 -15.76
N GLU A 104 14.05 -3.22 -15.85
CA GLU A 104 15.37 -2.62 -15.66
C GLU A 104 15.74 -1.57 -16.72
N LYS A 105 15.22 -1.69 -17.94
CA LYS A 105 15.59 -0.82 -19.05
C LYS A 105 14.88 0.53 -18.98
N LEU A 106 13.58 0.54 -18.76
CA LEU A 106 12.78 1.77 -18.75
C LEU A 106 12.60 2.33 -17.33
N GLY A 107 12.53 1.47 -16.35
CA GLY A 107 12.17 1.76 -14.97
C GLY A 107 10.67 1.57 -14.70
N ALA A 108 10.33 0.87 -13.62
CA ALA A 108 8.95 0.69 -13.20
C ALA A 108 8.27 2.02 -12.84
N ASN A 109 9.02 2.99 -12.31
CA ASN A 109 8.55 4.34 -12.06
C ASN A 109 8.14 5.06 -13.36
N ALA A 110 8.89 4.90 -14.46
CA ALA A 110 8.56 5.48 -15.77
C ALA A 110 7.30 4.83 -16.35
N THR A 111 7.25 3.50 -16.39
CA THR A 111 6.10 2.77 -16.97
C THR A 111 4.82 3.03 -16.16
N LEU A 112 4.91 3.04 -14.83
CA LEU A 112 3.75 3.28 -13.97
C LEU A 112 3.18 4.68 -14.13
N ALA A 113 4.02 5.73 -14.11
CA ALA A 113 3.55 7.10 -14.24
C ALA A 113 2.75 7.29 -15.55
N VAL A 114 3.23 6.73 -16.66
CA VAL A 114 2.54 6.78 -17.95
C VAL A 114 1.26 5.93 -17.95
N SER A 115 1.31 4.71 -17.41
CA SER A 115 0.15 3.82 -17.30
C SER A 115 -1.02 4.48 -16.56
N LEU A 116 -0.73 5.08 -15.40
CA LEU A 116 -1.75 5.79 -14.61
C LEU A 116 -2.21 7.10 -15.25
N ALA A 117 -1.31 7.85 -15.87
CA ALA A 117 -1.65 9.07 -16.61
C ALA A 117 -2.58 8.77 -17.80
N ALA A 118 -2.34 7.67 -18.50
CA ALA A 118 -3.22 7.20 -19.58
C ALA A 118 -4.63 6.85 -19.06
N ALA A 119 -4.71 6.13 -17.92
CA ALA A 119 -6.00 5.81 -17.30
C ALA A 119 -6.78 7.09 -16.89
N ARG A 120 -6.09 8.09 -16.33
CA ARG A 120 -6.71 9.38 -16.00
C ARG A 120 -7.18 10.12 -17.25
N ALA A 121 -6.36 10.16 -18.31
CA ALA A 121 -6.76 10.79 -19.58
C ALA A 121 -7.97 10.09 -20.18
N ALA A 122 -8.04 8.77 -20.13
CA ALA A 122 -9.16 7.98 -20.61
C ALA A 122 -10.45 8.25 -19.83
N ALA A 123 -10.36 8.31 -18.51
CA ALA A 123 -11.50 8.65 -17.64
C ALA A 123 -12.03 10.06 -17.95
N GLU A 124 -11.14 11.05 -18.04
CA GLU A 124 -11.49 12.44 -18.36
C GLU A 124 -12.09 12.57 -19.76
N GLU A 125 -11.55 11.90 -20.76
CA GLU A 125 -12.09 11.87 -22.14
C GLU A 125 -13.51 11.26 -22.19
N LYS A 126 -13.75 10.24 -21.35
CA LYS A 126 -15.09 9.65 -21.19
C LYS A 126 -16.01 10.48 -20.29
N LYS A 127 -15.49 11.49 -19.60
CA LYS A 127 -16.20 12.28 -18.58
C LYS A 127 -16.80 11.44 -17.46
N ILE A 128 -16.05 10.46 -17.00
CA ILE A 128 -16.40 9.61 -15.86
C ILE A 128 -15.30 9.69 -14.80
N PRO A 129 -15.61 9.45 -13.51
CA PRO A 129 -14.60 9.36 -12.46
C PRO A 129 -13.58 8.25 -12.72
N LEU A 130 -12.35 8.42 -12.21
CA LEU A 130 -11.29 7.43 -12.41
C LEU A 130 -11.65 6.07 -11.82
N PHE A 131 -12.27 6.02 -10.64
CA PHE A 131 -12.70 4.75 -10.04
C PHE A 131 -13.68 3.99 -10.95
N GLN A 132 -14.58 4.70 -11.65
CA GLN A 132 -15.51 4.08 -12.60
C GLN A 132 -14.78 3.53 -13.83
N TYR A 133 -13.83 4.30 -14.37
CA TYR A 133 -13.00 3.82 -15.47
C TYR A 133 -12.22 2.54 -15.10
N ILE A 134 -11.63 2.52 -13.91
CA ILE A 134 -10.93 1.33 -13.41
C ILE A 134 -11.88 0.13 -13.27
N ALA A 135 -13.08 0.37 -12.75
CA ALA A 135 -14.12 -0.68 -12.65
C ALA A 135 -14.50 -1.22 -14.03
N ASP A 136 -14.70 -0.35 -15.01
CA ASP A 136 -15.06 -0.71 -16.39
C ASP A 136 -13.99 -1.57 -17.06
N LEU A 137 -12.69 -1.36 -16.76
CA LEU A 137 -11.59 -2.15 -17.33
C LEU A 137 -11.70 -3.67 -17.04
N ARG A 138 -12.40 -4.05 -15.98
CA ARG A 138 -12.59 -5.45 -15.56
C ARG A 138 -14.06 -5.84 -15.40
N GLY A 139 -14.98 -4.99 -15.78
CA GLY A 139 -16.42 -5.26 -15.64
C GLY A 139 -16.88 -5.36 -14.20
N GLN A 140 -16.21 -4.64 -13.27
CA GLN A 140 -16.60 -4.59 -11.86
C GLN A 140 -17.88 -3.74 -11.73
N THR A 141 -18.98 -4.37 -11.36
CA THR A 141 -20.29 -3.71 -11.28
C THR A 141 -20.67 -3.28 -9.87
N ILE A 142 -20.14 -3.93 -8.85
CA ILE A 142 -20.44 -3.62 -7.44
C ILE A 142 -19.21 -2.92 -6.85
N LEU A 143 -19.41 -1.67 -6.43
CA LEU A 143 -18.38 -0.88 -5.74
C LEU A 143 -18.55 -0.98 -4.23
N THR A 144 -17.44 -0.99 -3.50
CA THR A 144 -17.43 -0.93 -2.03
C THR A 144 -16.45 0.13 -1.55
N MET A 145 -16.75 0.77 -0.43
CA MET A 145 -15.79 1.61 0.27
C MET A 145 -14.82 0.74 1.04
N PRO A 146 -13.50 0.97 0.93
CA PRO A 146 -12.52 0.14 1.62
C PRO A 146 -12.48 0.43 3.12
N VAL A 147 -12.20 -0.59 3.93
CA VAL A 147 -11.82 -0.41 5.33
C VAL A 147 -10.40 0.16 5.38
N PRO A 148 -10.18 1.30 6.06
CA PRO A 148 -8.85 1.89 6.15
C PRO A 148 -8.02 1.25 7.27
N MET A 149 -6.83 0.77 6.94
CA MET A 149 -5.78 0.38 7.88
C MET A 149 -4.96 1.63 8.19
N MET A 150 -5.18 2.23 9.36
CA MET A 150 -4.61 3.53 9.71
C MET A 150 -3.39 3.34 10.61
N ASN A 151 -2.21 3.59 10.06
CA ASN A 151 -0.94 3.49 10.79
C ASN A 151 -0.79 4.63 11.80
N ILE A 152 -0.93 4.36 13.11
CA ILE A 152 -0.89 5.38 14.17
C ILE A 152 0.34 5.33 15.07
N ILE A 153 1.09 4.21 15.10
CA ILE A 153 2.43 4.12 15.68
C ILE A 153 3.38 3.49 14.66
N ASN A 154 4.49 4.18 14.43
CA ASN A 154 5.58 3.74 13.56
C ASN A 154 6.74 3.18 14.37
N GLY A 155 7.36 2.13 13.84
CA GLY A 155 8.63 1.57 14.30
C GLY A 155 9.49 1.13 13.12
N GLY A 156 10.43 0.23 13.34
CA GLY A 156 11.28 -0.35 12.31
C GLY A 156 11.95 0.72 11.43
N SER A 157 11.91 0.52 10.11
CA SER A 157 12.49 1.48 9.15
C SER A 157 11.67 2.77 8.95
N HIS A 158 10.45 2.84 9.48
CA HIS A 158 9.56 4.00 9.34
C HIS A 158 9.74 5.05 10.46
N ALA A 159 10.55 4.78 11.47
CA ALA A 159 10.78 5.68 12.61
C ALA A 159 12.19 5.55 13.18
N ASP A 160 12.73 6.65 13.67
CA ASP A 160 13.98 6.66 14.46
C ASP A 160 13.63 6.43 15.95
N ASN A 161 13.32 5.18 16.30
CA ASN A 161 12.98 4.74 17.64
C ASN A 161 13.44 3.28 17.89
N ASN A 162 13.05 2.71 19.03
CA ASN A 162 13.45 1.36 19.45
C ASN A 162 12.35 0.29 19.29
N VAL A 163 11.31 0.55 18.51
CA VAL A 163 10.22 -0.40 18.26
C VAL A 163 10.56 -1.25 17.03
N ASP A 164 10.57 -2.58 17.16
CA ASP A 164 10.99 -3.49 16.07
C ASP A 164 9.92 -3.65 14.98
N ILE A 165 8.66 -3.86 15.37
CA ILE A 165 7.53 -3.95 14.43
C ILE A 165 7.32 -2.59 13.77
N GLN A 166 7.19 -2.60 12.43
CA GLN A 166 7.24 -1.39 11.61
C GLN A 166 6.00 -0.52 11.74
N GLU A 167 4.80 -1.13 11.80
CA GLU A 167 3.54 -0.40 11.88
C GLU A 167 2.54 -1.05 12.82
N PHE A 168 1.88 -0.20 13.62
CA PHE A 168 0.73 -0.56 14.44
C PHE A 168 -0.46 0.24 13.94
N MET A 169 -1.46 -0.46 13.45
CA MET A 169 -2.60 0.14 12.75
C MET A 169 -3.89 -0.10 13.51
N ILE A 170 -4.83 0.84 13.38
CA ILE A 170 -6.23 0.67 13.76
C ILE A 170 -7.09 0.45 12.53
N GLU A 171 -8.11 -0.38 12.68
CA GLU A 171 -9.07 -0.71 11.64
C GLU A 171 -10.50 -0.50 12.15
N PRO A 172 -11.18 0.58 11.73
CA PRO A 172 -12.53 0.89 12.18
C PRO A 172 -13.57 0.04 11.44
N VAL A 173 -13.78 -1.17 11.91
CA VAL A 173 -14.63 -2.19 11.27
C VAL A 173 -16.11 -2.17 11.73
N GLY A 174 -16.41 -1.52 12.84
CA GLY A 174 -17.75 -1.49 13.46
C GLY A 174 -18.64 -0.34 12.99
N PHE A 175 -18.40 0.23 11.81
CA PHE A 175 -19.13 1.39 11.29
C PHE A 175 -19.92 1.05 10.04
N THR A 176 -20.89 1.92 9.70
CA THR A 176 -21.78 1.73 8.54
C THR A 176 -21.42 2.62 7.34
N SER A 177 -20.47 3.54 7.49
CA SER A 177 -19.96 4.40 6.44
C SER A 177 -18.46 4.65 6.58
N PHE A 178 -17.81 4.96 5.47
CA PHE A 178 -16.38 5.31 5.47
C PHE A 178 -16.15 6.62 6.23
N SER A 179 -17.03 7.60 6.08
CA SER A 179 -16.93 8.89 6.78
C SER A 179 -16.94 8.74 8.30
N GLU A 180 -17.79 7.88 8.85
CA GLU A 180 -17.81 7.61 10.29
C GLU A 180 -16.59 6.80 10.75
N ALA A 181 -16.12 5.86 9.93
CA ALA A 181 -14.89 5.12 10.18
C ALA A 181 -13.66 6.07 10.21
N LEU A 182 -13.59 6.98 9.26
CA LEU A 182 -12.52 8.00 9.21
C LEU A 182 -12.58 8.95 10.41
N ARG A 183 -13.78 9.40 10.82
CA ARG A 183 -13.97 10.22 12.01
C ARG A 183 -13.45 9.49 13.27
N ALA A 184 -13.82 8.25 13.45
CA ALA A 184 -13.35 7.45 14.58
C ALA A 184 -11.81 7.34 14.59
N GLY A 185 -11.20 7.09 13.45
CA GLY A 185 -9.75 7.07 13.31
C GLY A 185 -9.10 8.39 13.73
N ALA A 186 -9.63 9.52 13.27
CA ALA A 186 -9.11 10.84 13.64
C ALA A 186 -9.24 11.13 15.15
N GLU A 187 -10.37 10.78 15.75
CA GLU A 187 -10.58 10.92 17.20
C GLU A 187 -9.59 10.06 18.00
N ILE A 188 -9.35 8.81 17.59
CA ILE A 188 -8.38 7.92 18.24
C ILE A 188 -6.95 8.46 18.06
N PHE A 189 -6.59 8.96 16.87
CA PHE A 189 -5.28 9.57 16.62
C PHE A 189 -5.01 10.72 17.58
N HIS A 190 -5.96 11.63 17.79
CA HIS A 190 -5.82 12.73 18.76
C HIS A 190 -5.81 12.25 20.20
N SER A 191 -6.62 11.24 20.54
CA SER A 191 -6.58 10.59 21.86
C SER A 191 -5.21 9.99 22.13
N LEU A 192 -4.62 9.26 21.17
CA LEU A 192 -3.30 8.67 21.30
C LEU A 192 -2.22 9.73 21.52
N LYS A 193 -2.29 10.86 20.81
CA LYS A 193 -1.39 12.01 21.08
C LYS A 193 -1.48 12.47 22.55
N SER A 194 -2.68 12.55 23.08
CA SER A 194 -2.90 12.91 24.49
C SER A 194 -2.33 11.87 25.44
N VAL A 195 -2.54 10.59 25.18
CA VAL A 195 -2.00 9.47 26.00
C VAL A 195 -0.47 9.53 26.02
N LEU A 196 0.17 9.66 24.85
CA LEU A 196 1.63 9.74 24.74
C LEU A 196 2.19 10.95 25.49
N ASN A 197 1.58 12.12 25.32
CA ASN A 197 1.98 13.34 26.06
C ASN A 197 1.89 13.18 27.58
N LYS A 198 0.81 12.59 28.09
CA LYS A 198 0.64 12.31 29.53
C LYS A 198 1.71 11.37 30.08
N LYS A 199 2.20 10.45 29.25
CA LYS A 199 3.29 9.54 29.59
C LYS A 199 4.69 10.15 29.41
N GLY A 200 4.78 11.42 28.95
CA GLY A 200 6.05 12.09 28.67
C GLY A 200 6.77 11.55 27.43
N LEU A 201 6.04 10.88 26.52
CA LEU A 201 6.56 10.30 25.31
C LEU A 201 6.51 11.27 24.13
N ASN A 202 7.39 11.09 23.15
CA ASN A 202 7.47 11.92 21.96
C ASN A 202 6.22 11.73 21.06
N THR A 203 5.69 12.83 20.54
CA THR A 203 4.57 12.87 19.60
C THR A 203 4.96 13.39 18.22
N ALA A 204 6.24 13.40 17.87
CA ALA A 204 6.68 13.57 16.50
C ALA A 204 6.20 12.38 15.64
N VAL A 205 5.96 12.63 14.36
CA VAL A 205 5.44 11.61 13.43
C VAL A 205 6.53 11.11 12.50
N GLY A 206 6.43 9.84 12.12
CA GLY A 206 7.27 9.22 11.10
C GLY A 206 6.83 9.55 9.67
N ASP A 207 7.42 8.87 8.70
CA ASP A 207 7.20 9.11 7.27
C ASP A 207 5.75 8.96 6.83
N GLU A 208 4.99 8.10 7.51
CA GLU A 208 3.59 7.83 7.18
C GLU A 208 2.58 8.52 8.10
N GLY A 209 3.06 9.42 8.97
CA GLY A 209 2.22 10.25 9.82
C GLY A 209 1.82 9.61 11.16
N GLY A 210 2.18 8.36 11.44
CA GLY A 210 2.05 7.74 12.75
C GLY A 210 3.05 8.30 13.75
N PHE A 211 2.72 8.27 15.05
CA PHE A 211 3.65 8.70 16.10
C PHE A 211 4.84 7.75 16.20
N ALA A 212 5.99 8.26 16.61
CA ALA A 212 7.24 7.51 16.69
C ALA A 212 7.86 7.60 18.10
N PRO A 213 7.16 7.21 19.17
CA PRO A 213 7.70 7.21 20.53
C PRO A 213 8.73 6.09 20.74
N ASN A 214 9.65 6.28 21.67
CA ASN A 214 10.41 5.18 22.24
C ASN A 214 9.52 4.42 23.24
N LEU A 215 9.37 3.11 23.04
CA LEU A 215 8.57 2.23 23.88
C LEU A 215 9.43 1.07 24.38
N ARG A 216 8.98 0.39 25.44
CA ARG A 216 9.76 -0.70 26.07
C ARG A 216 9.65 -2.02 25.31
N SER A 217 8.59 -2.17 24.50
CA SER A 217 8.30 -3.39 23.73
C SER A 217 7.26 -3.12 22.64
N ASN A 218 7.12 -4.06 21.71
CA ASN A 218 6.03 -4.08 20.74
C ASN A 218 4.67 -4.16 21.44
N GLU A 219 4.57 -4.90 22.54
CA GLU A 219 3.34 -5.02 23.32
C GLU A 219 2.92 -3.69 23.99
N GLU A 220 3.88 -2.85 24.42
CA GLU A 220 3.56 -1.51 24.93
C GLU A 220 2.93 -0.63 23.85
N ALA A 221 3.35 -0.75 22.59
CA ALA A 221 2.69 -0.04 21.49
C ALA A 221 1.21 -0.43 21.38
N ILE A 222 0.91 -1.72 21.45
CA ILE A 222 -0.47 -2.22 21.44
C ILE A 222 -1.26 -1.65 22.63
N THR A 223 -0.70 -1.68 23.83
CA THR A 223 -1.44 -1.26 25.05
C THR A 223 -1.72 0.23 25.10
N VAL A 224 -0.80 1.08 24.60
CA VAL A 224 -1.07 2.55 24.52
C VAL A 224 -2.13 2.87 23.46
N ILE A 225 -2.21 2.11 22.38
CA ILE A 225 -3.28 2.24 21.38
C ILE A 225 -4.63 1.84 22.00
N LEU A 226 -4.70 0.72 22.73
CA LEU A 226 -5.92 0.27 23.40
C LEU A 226 -6.39 1.29 24.46
N GLU A 227 -5.46 1.90 25.19
CA GLU A 227 -5.77 3.00 26.13
C GLU A 227 -6.40 4.19 25.38
N ALA A 228 -5.82 4.57 24.23
CA ALA A 228 -6.33 5.67 23.41
C ALA A 228 -7.73 5.38 22.86
N ILE A 229 -7.99 4.16 22.39
CA ILE A 229 -9.32 3.74 21.92
C ILE A 229 -10.33 3.83 23.07
N GLY A 230 -10.00 3.30 24.25
CA GLY A 230 -10.88 3.35 25.43
C GLY A 230 -11.26 4.76 25.86
N GLN A 231 -10.35 5.74 25.71
CA GLN A 231 -10.63 7.14 26.05
C GLN A 231 -11.62 7.83 25.08
N THR A 232 -11.81 7.32 23.88
CA THR A 232 -12.78 7.85 22.91
C THR A 232 -14.19 7.29 23.10
N GLY A 233 -14.34 6.24 23.89
CA GLY A 233 -15.61 5.52 24.08
C GLY A 233 -15.86 4.42 23.05
N TYR A 234 -15.02 4.27 22.04
CA TYR A 234 -15.07 3.12 21.13
C TYR A 234 -14.58 1.84 21.79
N LYS A 235 -15.05 0.70 21.31
CA LYS A 235 -14.74 -0.62 21.87
C LYS A 235 -13.73 -1.35 20.98
N ALA A 236 -12.53 -1.61 21.52
CA ALA A 236 -11.57 -2.49 20.89
C ALA A 236 -12.15 -3.92 20.79
N GLY A 237 -11.94 -4.57 19.65
CA GLY A 237 -12.46 -5.90 19.35
C GLY A 237 -13.87 -5.93 18.72
N SER A 238 -14.59 -4.80 18.73
CA SER A 238 -15.90 -4.69 18.06
C SER A 238 -15.99 -3.52 17.11
N ASP A 239 -15.69 -2.30 17.57
CA ASP A 239 -15.75 -1.11 16.72
C ASP A 239 -14.41 -0.92 15.98
N ILE A 240 -13.33 -1.15 16.71
CA ILE A 240 -11.96 -0.98 16.26
C ILE A 240 -11.19 -2.29 16.46
N MET A 241 -10.59 -2.80 15.40
CA MET A 241 -9.61 -3.87 15.45
C MET A 241 -8.19 -3.30 15.27
N LEU A 242 -7.18 -4.12 15.50
CA LEU A 242 -5.78 -3.79 15.31
C LEU A 242 -5.19 -4.58 14.15
N ALA A 243 -4.20 -3.98 13.47
CA ALA A 243 -3.36 -4.67 12.51
C ALA A 243 -1.88 -4.35 12.75
N LEU A 244 -1.03 -5.28 12.38
CA LEU A 244 0.42 -5.14 12.46
C LEU A 244 1.03 -5.28 11.07
N ASP A 245 2.03 -4.47 10.78
CA ASP A 245 3.00 -4.73 9.72
C ASP A 245 4.34 -4.99 10.40
N CYS A 246 4.76 -6.25 10.39
CA CYS A 246 6.01 -6.64 11.03
C CYS A 246 7.24 -6.25 10.21
N ALA A 247 7.14 -6.24 8.88
CA ALA A 247 8.27 -6.07 7.96
C ALA A 247 9.46 -6.96 8.37
N SER A 248 9.20 -8.23 8.62
CA SER A 248 10.10 -9.13 9.36
C SER A 248 11.43 -9.39 8.65
N SER A 249 11.52 -9.12 7.34
CA SER A 249 12.77 -9.19 6.59
C SER A 249 13.83 -8.22 7.11
N GLU A 250 13.45 -7.10 7.73
CA GLU A 250 14.35 -6.10 8.29
C GLU A 250 15.15 -6.63 9.51
N PHE A 251 14.58 -7.55 10.26
CA PHE A 251 15.22 -8.13 11.44
C PHE A 251 15.49 -9.65 11.34
N TYR A 252 15.34 -10.22 10.14
CA TYR A 252 15.72 -11.61 9.85
C TYR A 252 17.20 -11.70 9.51
N LYS A 253 17.97 -12.44 10.31
CA LYS A 253 19.42 -12.60 10.13
C LYS A 253 19.84 -14.03 10.46
N ASN A 254 20.58 -14.67 9.54
CA ASN A 254 21.15 -16.00 9.75
C ASN A 254 20.13 -17.06 10.21
N GLY A 255 18.92 -17.02 9.63
CA GLY A 255 17.85 -17.97 9.96
C GLY A 255 17.10 -17.68 11.26
N GLN A 256 17.25 -16.48 11.82
CA GLN A 256 16.61 -16.07 13.07
C GLN A 256 15.98 -14.67 12.95
N TYR A 257 14.87 -14.46 13.64
CA TYR A 257 14.22 -13.17 13.84
C TYR A 257 14.72 -12.56 15.14
N ILE A 258 15.36 -11.38 15.06
CA ILE A 258 16.04 -10.76 16.22
C ILE A 258 15.36 -9.44 16.54
N LEU A 259 14.67 -9.37 17.69
CA LEU A 259 14.05 -8.17 18.20
C LEU A 259 15.05 -7.34 19.00
N ALA A 260 15.68 -6.37 18.36
CA ALA A 260 16.72 -5.53 18.95
C ALA A 260 16.18 -4.65 20.08
N GLY A 261 14.98 -4.08 19.89
CA GLY A 261 14.29 -3.23 20.87
C GLY A 261 13.82 -4.00 22.11
N GLU A 262 13.76 -5.31 22.04
CA GLU A 262 13.39 -6.21 23.15
C GLU A 262 14.59 -6.98 23.71
N GLY A 263 15.77 -6.38 23.71
CA GLY A 263 16.99 -6.97 24.30
C GLY A 263 17.63 -8.06 23.44
N ASN A 264 17.51 -7.95 22.12
CA ASN A 264 18.05 -8.91 21.14
C ASN A 264 17.49 -10.34 21.31
N LYS A 265 16.21 -10.45 21.64
CA LYS A 265 15.53 -11.75 21.64
C LYS A 265 15.59 -12.35 20.25
N ALA A 266 16.05 -13.58 20.16
CA ALA A 266 16.18 -14.32 18.91
C ALA A 266 15.18 -15.48 18.85
N PHE A 267 14.54 -15.65 17.71
CA PHE A 267 13.51 -16.66 17.47
C PHE A 267 13.80 -17.42 16.17
N THR A 268 13.54 -18.71 16.17
CA THR A 268 13.35 -19.46 14.91
C THR A 268 12.03 -19.05 14.25
N SER A 269 11.81 -19.46 12.99
CA SER A 269 10.56 -19.18 12.27
C SER A 269 9.32 -19.61 13.06
N ASN A 270 9.31 -20.82 13.57
CA ASN A 270 8.18 -21.34 14.35
C ASN A 270 8.00 -20.59 15.67
N GLN A 271 9.09 -20.28 16.37
CA GLN A 271 9.02 -19.53 17.64
C GLN A 271 8.51 -18.11 17.42
N PHE A 272 8.89 -17.46 16.33
CA PHE A 272 8.37 -16.11 16.00
C PHE A 272 6.90 -16.17 15.59
N SER A 273 6.50 -17.19 14.85
CA SER A 273 5.09 -17.44 14.54
C SER A 273 4.25 -17.67 15.82
N ASP A 274 4.78 -18.43 16.79
CA ASP A 274 4.14 -18.65 18.10
C ASP A 274 4.06 -17.37 18.93
N TYR A 275 5.09 -16.50 18.85
CA TYR A 275 5.07 -15.16 19.46
C TYR A 275 3.94 -14.30 18.88
N LEU A 276 3.80 -14.26 17.55
CA LEU A 276 2.72 -13.55 16.89
C LEU A 276 1.34 -14.13 17.25
N ALA A 277 1.22 -15.45 17.31
CA ALA A 277 0.00 -16.12 17.76
C ALA A 277 -0.36 -15.77 19.21
N GLY A 278 0.63 -15.61 20.07
CA GLY A 278 0.44 -15.12 21.45
C GLY A 278 -0.18 -13.72 21.47
N LEU A 279 0.30 -12.80 20.63
CA LEU A 279 -0.28 -11.45 20.51
C LEU A 279 -1.72 -11.49 19.99
N VAL A 280 -2.01 -12.31 18.97
CA VAL A 280 -3.35 -12.48 18.40
C VAL A 280 -4.35 -13.02 19.44
N ASN A 281 -3.92 -13.97 20.26
CA ASN A 281 -4.77 -14.54 21.32
C ASN A 281 -5.05 -13.55 22.46
N GLN A 282 -4.18 -12.59 22.69
CA GLN A 282 -4.27 -11.63 23.79
C GLN A 282 -4.94 -10.33 23.40
N TYR A 283 -4.79 -9.89 22.15
CA TYR A 283 -5.23 -8.58 21.67
C TYR A 283 -6.15 -8.71 20.44
N PRO A 284 -7.00 -7.72 20.16
CA PRO A 284 -7.94 -7.76 19.04
C PRO A 284 -7.25 -7.49 17.69
N ILE A 285 -6.23 -8.28 17.37
CA ILE A 285 -5.49 -8.21 16.11
C ILE A 285 -6.24 -9.04 15.06
N ILE A 286 -6.55 -8.41 13.93
CA ILE A 286 -7.29 -9.04 12.81
C ILE A 286 -6.42 -9.30 11.59
N SER A 287 -5.27 -8.62 11.49
CA SER A 287 -4.39 -8.69 10.32
C SER A 287 -2.93 -8.57 10.74
N ILE A 288 -2.08 -9.41 10.14
CA ILE A 288 -0.62 -9.31 10.23
C ILE A 288 -0.05 -9.32 8.81
N GLU A 289 0.70 -8.27 8.49
CA GLU A 289 1.45 -8.12 7.25
C GLU A 289 2.91 -8.50 7.48
N ASP A 290 3.49 -9.23 6.51
CA ASP A 290 4.88 -9.69 6.49
C ASP A 290 5.37 -10.20 7.85
N GLY A 291 4.57 -11.11 8.43
CA GLY A 291 4.85 -11.73 9.72
C GLY A 291 6.17 -12.50 9.73
N LEU A 292 6.67 -12.92 8.57
CA LEU A 292 7.96 -13.59 8.40
C LEU A 292 8.72 -13.03 7.18
N ASP A 293 9.98 -13.38 7.05
CA ASP A 293 10.87 -12.98 5.95
C ASP A 293 10.34 -13.43 4.58
N GLU A 294 10.57 -12.62 3.55
CA GLU A 294 10.10 -12.86 2.18
C GLU A 294 10.63 -14.16 1.55
N SER A 295 11.72 -14.72 2.06
CA SER A 295 12.31 -15.98 1.59
C SER A 295 11.94 -17.19 2.45
N ASP A 296 11.35 -16.99 3.63
CA ASP A 296 11.04 -18.05 4.62
C ASP A 296 9.67 -18.72 4.33
N TRP A 297 9.54 -19.37 3.19
CA TRP A 297 8.28 -19.99 2.75
C TRP A 297 7.82 -21.13 3.65
N GLU A 298 8.75 -21.89 4.26
CA GLU A 298 8.41 -22.94 5.22
C GLU A 298 7.81 -22.33 6.49
N GLY A 299 8.44 -21.26 7.00
CA GLY A 299 7.91 -20.50 8.13
C GLY A 299 6.54 -19.92 7.83
N TRP A 300 6.35 -19.31 6.66
CA TRP A 300 5.05 -18.79 6.22
C TRP A 300 3.97 -19.88 6.15
N SER A 301 4.33 -21.09 5.70
CA SER A 301 3.40 -22.23 5.71
C SER A 301 2.97 -22.60 7.13
N TYR A 302 3.93 -22.62 8.07
CA TYR A 302 3.63 -22.84 9.50
C TYR A 302 2.75 -21.73 10.07
N LEU A 303 3.11 -20.46 9.87
CA LEU A 303 2.33 -19.30 10.31
C LEU A 303 0.89 -19.37 9.79
N THR A 304 0.74 -19.69 8.49
CA THR A 304 -0.58 -19.81 7.87
C THR A 304 -1.39 -20.96 8.49
N SER A 305 -0.74 -22.09 8.82
CA SER A 305 -1.41 -23.23 9.43
C SER A 305 -1.97 -22.95 10.81
N ILE A 306 -1.34 -22.03 11.59
CA ILE A 306 -1.76 -21.74 12.96
C ILE A 306 -2.66 -20.51 13.07
N LEU A 307 -2.59 -19.56 12.14
CA LEU A 307 -3.33 -18.29 12.21
C LEU A 307 -4.26 -18.04 11.01
N GLY A 308 -4.08 -18.72 9.88
CA GLY A 308 -4.77 -18.38 8.63
C GLY A 308 -6.29 -18.53 8.66
N ASP A 309 -6.83 -19.35 9.55
CA ASP A 309 -8.29 -19.48 9.78
C ASP A 309 -8.83 -18.45 10.78
N MET A 310 -7.96 -17.75 11.50
CA MET A 310 -8.33 -16.81 12.56
C MET A 310 -8.24 -15.36 12.15
N ILE A 311 -7.20 -15.01 11.37
CA ILE A 311 -6.87 -13.64 10.99
C ILE A 311 -6.42 -13.56 9.52
N GLN A 312 -6.35 -12.34 9.02
CA GLN A 312 -5.73 -12.03 7.74
C GLN A 312 -4.20 -12.06 7.84
N LEU A 313 -3.56 -12.80 6.94
CA LEU A 313 -2.11 -12.85 6.77
C LEU A 313 -1.74 -12.27 5.42
N VAL A 314 -1.19 -11.06 5.44
CA VAL A 314 -0.92 -10.25 4.24
C VAL A 314 0.53 -10.46 3.81
N GLY A 315 0.73 -10.81 2.53
CA GLY A 315 2.07 -10.77 1.92
C GLY A 315 2.28 -9.44 1.19
N ASP A 316 3.27 -8.65 1.63
CA ASP A 316 3.82 -7.48 0.93
C ASP A 316 5.09 -7.88 0.18
N ASP A 317 6.23 -7.92 0.86
CA ASP A 317 7.50 -8.35 0.27
C ASP A 317 7.46 -9.81 -0.19
N LEU A 318 6.62 -10.62 0.44
CA LEU A 318 6.39 -12.01 0.04
C LEU A 318 5.88 -12.12 -1.40
N PHE A 319 4.96 -11.26 -1.84
CA PHE A 319 4.28 -11.34 -3.14
C PHE A 319 4.65 -10.23 -4.11
N VAL A 320 5.10 -9.09 -3.62
CA VAL A 320 5.50 -7.88 -4.38
C VAL A 320 4.54 -7.51 -5.52
N THR A 321 3.24 -7.63 -5.28
CA THR A 321 2.18 -7.39 -6.29
C THR A 321 2.36 -8.20 -7.59
N ASN A 322 3.12 -9.29 -7.53
CA ASN A 322 3.47 -10.09 -8.71
C ASN A 322 2.53 -11.30 -8.85
N PRO A 323 1.71 -11.37 -9.94
CA PRO A 323 0.77 -12.48 -10.14
C PRO A 323 1.43 -13.87 -10.15
N LYS A 324 2.67 -13.98 -10.66
CA LYS A 324 3.37 -15.27 -10.71
C LYS A 324 3.75 -15.78 -9.31
N ILE A 325 4.22 -14.85 -8.44
CA ILE A 325 4.60 -15.19 -7.06
C ILE A 325 3.34 -15.43 -6.23
N LEU A 326 2.29 -14.63 -6.42
CA LEU A 326 0.99 -14.85 -5.79
C LEU A 326 0.43 -16.24 -6.17
N GLN A 327 0.52 -16.65 -7.44
CA GLN A 327 0.06 -17.97 -7.88
C GLN A 327 0.82 -19.09 -7.15
N ARG A 328 2.11 -18.93 -6.89
CA ARG A 328 2.85 -19.86 -6.04
C ARG A 328 2.28 -19.92 -4.63
N GLY A 329 2.03 -18.76 -4.00
CA GLY A 329 1.44 -18.68 -2.66
C GLY A 329 0.07 -19.35 -2.57
N ILE A 330 -0.77 -19.16 -3.60
CA ILE A 330 -2.08 -19.80 -3.72
C ILE A 330 -1.91 -21.33 -3.79
N ASN A 331 -1.00 -21.82 -4.62
CA ASN A 331 -0.76 -23.27 -4.80
C ASN A 331 -0.20 -23.90 -3.52
N GLU A 332 0.67 -23.23 -2.81
CA GLU A 332 1.30 -23.68 -1.57
C GLU A 332 0.48 -23.35 -0.31
N LYS A 333 -0.65 -22.62 -0.47
CA LYS A 333 -1.55 -22.17 0.61
C LYS A 333 -0.81 -21.33 1.67
N VAL A 334 -0.02 -20.39 1.20
CA VAL A 334 0.78 -19.47 2.02
C VAL A 334 0.14 -18.10 2.04
N GLY A 335 -0.13 -17.57 3.24
CA GLY A 335 -0.89 -16.36 3.43
C GLY A 335 -2.37 -16.53 3.02
N ASN A 336 -3.15 -15.45 3.10
CA ASN A 336 -4.55 -15.43 2.65
C ASN A 336 -4.97 -14.03 2.15
N SER A 337 -4.00 -13.12 2.05
CA SER A 337 -4.18 -11.75 1.57
C SER A 337 -2.91 -11.25 0.87
N ILE A 338 -3.06 -10.30 -0.03
CA ILE A 338 -1.95 -9.63 -0.72
C ILE A 338 -2.03 -8.12 -0.53
N LEU A 339 -0.89 -7.49 -0.23
CA LEU A 339 -0.73 -6.05 -0.34
C LEU A 339 -0.50 -5.67 -1.80
N ILE A 340 -1.18 -4.66 -2.28
CA ILE A 340 -1.11 -4.19 -3.67
C ILE A 340 -0.43 -2.83 -3.71
N LYS A 341 0.77 -2.80 -4.22
CA LYS A 341 1.57 -1.61 -4.48
C LYS A 341 1.90 -1.55 -5.98
N TYR A 342 1.16 -0.78 -6.75
CA TYR A 342 1.29 -0.75 -8.22
C TYR A 342 2.69 -0.42 -8.73
N ASN A 343 3.53 0.26 -7.94
CA ASN A 343 4.93 0.52 -8.32
C ASN A 343 5.86 -0.69 -8.13
N GLN A 344 5.45 -1.72 -7.37
CA GLN A 344 6.21 -2.97 -7.25
C GLN A 344 6.16 -3.81 -8.53
N ILE A 345 5.16 -3.57 -9.39
CA ILE A 345 4.97 -4.28 -10.66
C ILE A 345 5.08 -3.36 -11.88
N GLY A 346 4.63 -2.10 -11.79
CA GLY A 346 4.95 -1.02 -12.71
C GLY A 346 3.94 -0.71 -13.80
N THR A 347 2.75 -1.37 -13.86
CA THR A 347 1.63 -0.99 -14.73
C THR A 347 0.29 -1.23 -14.04
N LEU A 348 -0.75 -0.50 -14.48
CA LEU A 348 -2.12 -0.70 -14.00
C LEU A 348 -2.65 -2.08 -14.42
N THR A 349 -2.36 -2.54 -15.63
CA THR A 349 -2.83 -3.85 -16.14
C THR A 349 -2.30 -4.99 -15.26
N GLU A 350 -0.99 -5.05 -14.97
CA GLU A 350 -0.41 -6.08 -14.12
C GLU A 350 -0.91 -5.97 -12.67
N THR A 351 -1.15 -4.75 -12.18
CA THR A 351 -1.75 -4.50 -10.86
C THR A 351 -3.16 -5.10 -10.78
N LEU A 352 -3.99 -4.85 -11.80
CA LEU A 352 -5.32 -5.42 -11.89
C LEU A 352 -5.28 -6.96 -12.02
N ASP A 353 -4.31 -7.50 -12.75
CA ASP A 353 -4.12 -8.96 -12.86
C ASP A 353 -3.85 -9.58 -11.48
N ALA A 354 -3.00 -8.96 -10.65
CA ALA A 354 -2.73 -9.43 -9.29
C ALA A 354 -3.98 -9.35 -8.39
N ILE A 355 -4.72 -8.24 -8.44
CA ILE A 355 -5.95 -8.06 -7.65
C ILE A 355 -6.99 -9.13 -8.00
N TYR A 356 -7.27 -9.33 -9.28
CA TYR A 356 -8.31 -10.28 -9.69
C TYR A 356 -7.89 -11.74 -9.49
N LEU A 357 -6.60 -12.07 -9.70
CA LEU A 357 -6.07 -13.39 -9.34
C LEU A 357 -6.27 -13.70 -7.84
N ALA A 358 -5.97 -12.74 -6.97
CA ALA A 358 -6.20 -12.86 -5.53
C ALA A 358 -7.68 -13.14 -5.22
N LYS A 359 -8.58 -12.28 -5.72
CA LYS A 359 -10.03 -12.37 -5.47
C LYS A 359 -10.63 -13.69 -5.95
N GLU A 360 -10.27 -14.14 -7.16
CA GLU A 360 -10.74 -15.40 -7.76
C GLU A 360 -10.30 -16.62 -6.98
N ASN A 361 -9.18 -16.53 -6.24
CA ASN A 361 -8.67 -17.62 -5.41
C ASN A 361 -8.95 -17.42 -3.91
N GLY A 362 -9.85 -16.48 -3.60
CA GLY A 362 -10.31 -16.27 -2.24
C GLY A 362 -9.29 -15.60 -1.31
N TYR A 363 -8.24 -14.94 -1.83
CA TYR A 363 -7.39 -14.03 -1.08
C TYR A 363 -8.03 -12.65 -1.00
N SER A 364 -7.91 -11.99 0.14
CA SER A 364 -8.27 -10.57 0.25
C SER A 364 -7.17 -9.69 -0.35
N THR A 365 -7.52 -8.44 -0.63
CA THR A 365 -6.59 -7.46 -1.21
C THR A 365 -6.59 -6.19 -0.38
N VAL A 366 -5.41 -5.63 -0.17
CA VAL A 366 -5.21 -4.35 0.51
C VAL A 366 -4.49 -3.41 -0.45
N ILE A 367 -5.15 -2.36 -0.92
CA ILE A 367 -4.49 -1.34 -1.75
C ILE A 367 -3.62 -0.47 -0.87
N SER A 368 -2.36 -0.29 -1.22
CA SER A 368 -1.37 0.35 -0.34
C SER A 368 -0.65 1.51 -1.00
N HIS A 369 -0.35 2.51 -0.18
CA HIS A 369 0.62 3.56 -0.47
C HIS A 369 2.07 3.05 -0.39
N ARG A 370 3.03 3.96 -0.54
CA ARG A 370 4.43 3.75 -0.17
C ARG A 370 4.87 4.81 0.85
N SER A 371 6.03 4.60 1.48
CA SER A 371 6.61 5.58 2.41
C SER A 371 6.92 6.93 1.77
N GLY A 372 7.38 6.95 0.51
CA GLY A 372 7.51 8.14 -0.32
C GLY A 372 6.29 8.33 -1.21
N GLU A 373 5.41 9.25 -0.86
CA GLU A 373 4.18 9.56 -1.59
C GLU A 373 4.19 10.97 -2.18
N THR A 374 3.21 11.24 -3.02
CA THR A 374 2.88 12.56 -3.53
C THR A 374 1.44 12.91 -3.15
N GLU A 375 0.91 14.05 -3.60
CA GLU A 375 -0.51 14.38 -3.49
C GLU A 375 -1.42 13.54 -4.39
N ASP A 376 -0.87 12.68 -5.27
CA ASP A 376 -1.66 11.78 -6.12
C ASP A 376 -2.52 10.83 -5.27
N SER A 377 -3.81 10.73 -5.60
CA SER A 377 -4.80 9.96 -4.86
C SER A 377 -5.32 8.73 -5.63
N THR A 378 -4.62 8.29 -6.67
CA THR A 378 -5.05 7.19 -7.54
C THR A 378 -5.37 5.90 -6.78
N ILE A 379 -4.64 5.60 -5.68
CA ILE A 379 -4.91 4.39 -4.89
C ILE A 379 -6.30 4.39 -4.24
N ALA A 380 -6.88 5.56 -3.95
CA ALA A 380 -8.26 5.66 -3.47
C ALA A 380 -9.25 5.21 -4.55
N ASP A 381 -9.08 5.71 -5.78
CA ASP A 381 -9.89 5.32 -6.93
C ASP A 381 -9.69 3.83 -7.27
N LEU A 382 -8.46 3.32 -7.16
CA LEU A 382 -8.15 1.91 -7.39
C LEU A 382 -8.86 1.01 -6.37
N ALA A 383 -8.84 1.37 -5.09
CA ALA A 383 -9.47 0.58 -4.04
C ALA A 383 -10.98 0.44 -4.24
N VAL A 384 -11.66 1.52 -4.60
CA VAL A 384 -13.11 1.50 -4.86
C VAL A 384 -13.44 0.85 -6.21
N GLY A 385 -12.72 1.22 -7.28
CA GLY A 385 -12.95 0.71 -8.64
C GLY A 385 -12.74 -0.80 -8.79
N THR A 386 -11.91 -1.40 -7.94
CA THR A 386 -11.71 -2.85 -7.89
C THR A 386 -12.51 -3.56 -6.80
N ALA A 387 -13.25 -2.81 -5.97
CA ALA A 387 -13.86 -3.34 -4.76
C ALA A 387 -12.85 -4.19 -3.96
N ALA A 388 -11.69 -3.61 -3.69
CA ALA A 388 -10.58 -4.32 -3.03
C ALA A 388 -10.90 -4.68 -1.57
N GLY A 389 -11.79 -3.94 -0.94
CA GLY A 389 -12.23 -4.14 0.43
C GLY A 389 -11.41 -3.41 1.48
N GLN A 390 -10.13 -3.16 1.24
CA GLN A 390 -9.23 -2.55 2.22
C GLN A 390 -8.24 -1.58 1.55
N ILE A 391 -7.82 -0.56 2.30
CA ILE A 391 -6.79 0.39 1.90
C ILE A 391 -5.83 0.69 3.06
N LYS A 392 -4.53 0.68 2.78
CA LYS A 392 -3.45 1.06 3.71
C LYS A 392 -2.80 2.32 3.17
N THR A 393 -3.05 3.49 3.79
CA THR A 393 -2.57 4.77 3.27
C THR A 393 -2.05 5.71 4.35
N GLY A 394 -1.47 5.15 5.41
CA GLY A 394 -0.82 5.88 6.48
C GLY A 394 -1.79 6.40 7.55
N SER A 395 -1.36 7.42 8.26
CA SER A 395 -2.09 7.99 9.39
C SER A 395 -3.03 9.13 8.99
N LEU A 396 -3.58 9.82 9.99
CA LEU A 396 -4.58 10.89 9.87
C LEU A 396 -3.94 12.28 9.78
N CYS A 397 -2.67 12.36 9.47
CA CYS A 397 -1.95 13.61 9.23
C CYS A 397 -0.94 13.44 8.07
N ARG A 398 -0.30 14.52 7.64
CA ARG A 398 0.48 14.68 6.40
C ARG A 398 -0.41 14.67 5.16
N SER A 399 -0.31 15.72 4.36
CA SER A 399 -1.20 15.93 3.19
C SER A 399 -1.11 14.83 2.15
N ASP A 400 0.06 14.19 2.01
CA ASP A 400 0.32 13.05 1.13
C ASP A 400 -0.52 11.81 1.51
N ARG A 401 -0.89 11.65 2.79
CA ARG A 401 -1.79 10.58 3.29
C ARG A 401 -3.24 11.03 3.26
N VAL A 402 -3.52 12.19 3.83
CA VAL A 402 -4.87 12.74 3.96
C VAL A 402 -5.53 12.97 2.59
N ALA A 403 -4.75 13.26 1.53
CA ALA A 403 -5.28 13.37 0.17
C ALA A 403 -6.07 12.13 -0.28
N LYS A 404 -5.60 10.93 0.08
CA LYS A 404 -6.26 9.66 -0.26
C LYS A 404 -7.56 9.48 0.54
N TYR A 405 -7.54 9.79 1.84
CA TYR A 405 -8.75 9.76 2.67
C TYR A 405 -9.81 10.75 2.19
N ASN A 406 -9.39 11.98 1.85
CA ASN A 406 -10.31 13.00 1.32
C ASN A 406 -10.89 12.59 -0.04
N GLN A 407 -10.12 11.89 -0.88
CA GLN A 407 -10.63 11.34 -2.14
C GLN A 407 -11.69 10.26 -1.89
N LEU A 408 -11.47 9.38 -0.91
CA LEU A 408 -12.46 8.38 -0.54
C LEU A 408 -13.77 8.99 -0.03
N LEU A 409 -13.72 10.10 0.74
CA LEU A 409 -14.93 10.84 1.13
C LEU A 409 -15.72 11.34 -0.08
N ARG A 410 -15.03 11.92 -1.09
CA ARG A 410 -15.67 12.37 -2.33
C ARG A 410 -16.31 11.20 -3.09
N ILE A 411 -15.61 10.06 -3.15
CA ILE A 411 -16.15 8.87 -3.81
C ILE A 411 -17.37 8.32 -3.08
N GLU A 412 -17.36 8.30 -1.74
CA GLU A 412 -18.51 7.89 -0.93
C GLU A 412 -19.75 8.72 -1.26
N GLU A 413 -19.63 10.06 -1.32
CA GLU A 413 -20.71 10.96 -1.71
C GLU A 413 -21.24 10.70 -3.11
N LEU A 414 -20.36 10.38 -4.07
CA LEU A 414 -20.73 10.15 -5.46
C LEU A 414 -21.43 8.80 -5.69
N THR A 415 -21.09 7.78 -4.89
CA THR A 415 -21.48 6.41 -5.20
C THR A 415 -22.48 5.82 -4.25
N ASN A 416 -22.57 6.28 -3.00
CA ASN A 416 -23.22 5.59 -1.89
C ASN A 416 -22.77 4.11 -1.77
N ALA A 417 -21.51 3.80 -2.13
CA ALA A 417 -20.98 2.46 -2.08
C ALA A 417 -20.95 1.95 -0.62
N ALA A 418 -21.29 0.69 -0.43
CA ALA A 418 -21.40 0.11 0.90
C ALA A 418 -20.03 0.04 1.59
N TYR A 419 -19.98 0.44 2.87
CA TYR A 419 -18.87 0.16 3.78
C TYR A 419 -19.18 -1.13 4.53
N ARG A 420 -18.41 -2.20 4.27
CA ARG A 420 -18.75 -3.54 4.74
C ARG A 420 -18.08 -3.91 6.08
N GLY A 421 -17.14 -3.11 6.55
CA GLY A 421 -16.47 -3.29 7.84
C GLY A 421 -15.89 -4.70 8.02
N LYS A 422 -16.31 -5.40 9.08
CA LYS A 422 -15.83 -6.76 9.39
C LYS A 422 -15.96 -7.76 8.25
N ALA A 423 -16.95 -7.62 7.38
CA ALA A 423 -17.19 -8.55 6.27
C ALA A 423 -16.08 -8.55 5.20
N GLU A 424 -15.16 -7.57 5.25
CA GLU A 424 -13.98 -7.55 4.36
C GLU A 424 -12.84 -8.45 4.87
N PHE A 425 -12.94 -8.99 6.10
CA PHE A 425 -11.90 -9.81 6.71
C PHE A 425 -12.34 -11.26 6.85
N LYS A 426 -11.45 -12.18 6.51
CA LYS A 426 -11.63 -13.60 6.80
C LYS A 426 -11.39 -13.86 8.29
N GLY A 427 -12.08 -14.88 8.82
CA GLY A 427 -11.93 -15.29 10.23
C GLY A 427 -12.73 -14.50 11.26
N LEU A 428 -13.47 -13.45 10.87
CA LEU A 428 -14.36 -12.70 11.76
C LEU A 428 -15.87 -12.99 11.56
N ASN A 429 -16.22 -13.90 10.67
CA ASN A 429 -17.62 -14.25 10.36
C ASN A 429 -18.12 -15.37 11.26
#